data_c788d07effa36f15d654481bb655df05
#
_entry.id   c788d07effa36f15d654481bb655df05
#
_cell.length_a   1.000
_cell.length_b   1.000
_cell.length_c   1.000
_cell.angle_alpha   90.00
_cell.angle_beta   90.00
_cell.angle_gamma   90.00
#
_symmetry.space_group_name_H-M   'P 1'
#
loop_
_entity.id
_entity.type
_entity.pdbx_description
1 polymer ?
#
loop_
_entity_poly.entity_id
_entity_poly.type
_entity_poly.pdbx_seq_one_letter_code
_entity_poly.pdbx_strand_id
1 'polypeptide(L)'
;MIPRSRRSLGVSVVAVLAALHIVLSYFPPFVGFRRMSIVLEPMEGIIGGPYLGFLAATIGWIGGRFVRPDSFWIENLFGIAEAVGALGAGFLATRKWYLTAGIYGALLLAFLAHPLARQIPLWTLWDTYLGFVAVFATAFFVRRIHDEKPIASRLAPAIALIAFVSVELDVMVRVFMLTVGGLYQLYPIPVGLLAGVFIAGAFQTPLEAAFCVLASTLIGVPALIALEKGKILSWPLS
;
A
#
# COMPACT_ATOMS: atom_id res chain seq x y z
N MET A 1 -2.82 0.35 18.02
CA MET A 1 -4.04 -0.01 17.27
C MET A 1 -5.30 0.31 18.05
N ILE A 2 -6.43 0.26 17.36
CA ILE A 2 -7.75 0.43 17.97
C ILE A 2 -8.02 -0.75 18.90
N PRO A 3 -8.33 -0.53 20.20
CA PRO A 3 -8.59 -1.61 21.13
C PRO A 3 -9.80 -2.44 20.68
N ARG A 4 -9.66 -3.76 20.67
CA ARG A 4 -10.75 -4.69 20.26
C ARG A 4 -12.04 -4.52 21.05
N SER A 5 -11.95 -4.02 22.27
CA SER A 5 -13.11 -3.72 23.14
C SER A 5 -13.95 -2.53 22.65
N ARG A 6 -13.42 -1.69 21.75
CA ARG A 6 -14.10 -0.48 21.23
C ARG A 6 -14.55 -0.69 19.77
N ARG A 7 -15.49 -1.61 19.55
CA ARG A 7 -16.00 -1.91 18.20
C ARG A 7 -16.55 -0.69 17.46
N SER A 8 -17.29 0.19 18.15
CA SER A 8 -17.81 1.44 17.57
C SER A 8 -16.70 2.36 17.06
N LEU A 9 -15.60 2.46 17.80
CA LEU A 9 -14.43 3.25 17.38
C LEU A 9 -13.80 2.64 16.10
N GLY A 10 -13.70 1.30 16.02
CA GLY A 10 -13.21 0.62 14.83
C GLY A 10 -14.05 0.95 13.60
N VAL A 11 -15.37 0.89 13.71
CA VAL A 11 -16.31 1.24 12.63
C VAL A 11 -16.13 2.70 12.22
N SER A 12 -16.04 3.63 13.21
CA SER A 12 -15.86 5.06 12.91
C SER A 12 -14.54 5.34 12.18
N VAL A 13 -13.46 4.68 12.60
CA VAL A 13 -12.15 4.86 11.93
C VAL A 13 -12.19 4.31 10.50
N VAL A 14 -12.78 3.14 10.28
CA VAL A 14 -12.96 2.59 8.92
C VAL A 14 -13.79 3.55 8.06
N ALA A 15 -14.90 4.07 8.59
CA ALA A 15 -15.74 5.01 7.85
C ALA A 15 -15.00 6.29 7.48
N VAL A 16 -14.24 6.88 8.41
CA VAL A 16 -13.46 8.10 8.15
C VAL A 16 -12.34 7.84 7.13
N LEU A 17 -11.57 6.76 7.28
CA LEU A 17 -10.51 6.42 6.34
C LEU A 17 -11.06 6.13 4.95
N ALA A 18 -12.14 5.34 4.84
CA ALA A 18 -12.80 5.07 3.57
C ALA A 18 -13.35 6.34 2.91
N ALA A 19 -13.95 7.25 3.68
CA ALA A 19 -14.43 8.54 3.16
C ALA A 19 -13.27 9.40 2.63
N LEU A 20 -12.15 9.47 3.36
CA LEU A 20 -10.94 10.17 2.90
C LEU A 20 -10.38 9.53 1.63
N HIS A 21 -10.34 8.20 1.56
CA HIS A 21 -9.92 7.47 0.37
C HIS A 21 -10.80 7.81 -0.85
N ILE A 22 -12.13 7.83 -0.68
CA ILE A 22 -13.08 8.22 -1.73
C ILE A 22 -12.79 9.66 -2.20
N VAL A 23 -12.61 10.59 -1.26
CA VAL A 23 -12.31 12.00 -1.58
C VAL A 23 -11.00 12.11 -2.35
N LEU A 24 -9.95 11.44 -1.89
CA LEU A 24 -8.64 11.46 -2.57
C LEU A 24 -8.69 10.79 -3.95
N SER A 25 -9.53 9.78 -4.14
CA SER A 25 -9.75 9.14 -5.44
C SER A 25 -10.34 10.09 -6.50
N TYR A 26 -10.98 11.19 -6.08
CA TYR A 26 -11.50 12.20 -6.98
C TYR A 26 -10.37 13.00 -7.66
N PHE A 27 -9.26 13.22 -6.98
CA PHE A 27 -8.15 14.01 -7.51
C PHE A 27 -7.32 13.20 -8.51
N PRO A 28 -6.84 13.86 -9.59
CA PRO A 28 -5.95 13.21 -10.53
C PRO A 28 -4.64 12.80 -9.84
N PRO A 29 -3.87 11.87 -10.41
CA PRO A 29 -2.55 11.53 -9.90
C PRO A 29 -1.63 12.76 -9.93
N PHE A 30 -0.84 12.93 -8.87
CA PHE A 30 0.19 13.97 -8.83
C PHE A 30 1.38 13.58 -9.72
N VAL A 31 1.74 12.32 -9.67
CA VAL A 31 2.76 11.69 -10.51
C VAL A 31 2.21 10.31 -10.91
N GLY A 32 2.39 9.95 -12.17
CA GLY A 32 2.11 8.60 -12.59
C GLY A 32 0.67 8.28 -12.96
N PHE A 33 0.32 7.01 -12.87
CA PHE A 33 -0.99 6.48 -13.29
C PHE A 33 -1.96 6.30 -12.13
N ARG A 34 -1.45 6.26 -10.89
CA ARG A 34 -2.26 5.95 -9.71
C ARG A 34 -2.91 7.20 -9.13
N ARG A 35 -4.10 7.03 -8.60
CA ARG A 35 -4.86 8.12 -7.99
C ARG A 35 -4.21 8.60 -6.69
N MET A 36 -4.59 9.81 -6.26
CA MET A 36 -4.09 10.39 -5.00
C MET A 36 -4.48 9.55 -3.78
N SER A 37 -5.46 8.65 -3.88
CA SER A 37 -5.84 7.72 -2.80
C SER A 37 -4.68 6.85 -2.31
N ILE A 38 -3.72 6.53 -3.17
CA ILE A 38 -2.53 5.73 -2.80
C ILE A 38 -1.73 6.34 -1.65
N VAL A 39 -1.78 7.65 -1.48
CA VAL A 39 -1.10 8.35 -0.38
C VAL A 39 -1.66 7.91 0.99
N LEU A 40 -2.94 7.55 1.03
CA LEU A 40 -3.60 7.13 2.27
C LEU A 40 -3.37 5.66 2.60
N GLU A 41 -3.12 4.84 1.61
CA GLU A 41 -2.96 3.39 1.73
C GLU A 41 -2.08 2.94 2.91
N PRO A 42 -0.83 3.43 3.07
CA PRO A 42 0.00 3.02 4.19
C PRO A 42 -0.61 3.40 5.54
N MET A 43 -1.25 4.58 5.62
CA MET A 43 -1.85 5.09 6.85
C MET A 43 -3.12 4.33 7.23
N GLU A 44 -3.90 3.86 6.26
CA GLU A 44 -5.04 2.97 6.51
C GLU A 44 -4.60 1.70 7.23
N GLY A 45 -3.49 1.10 6.77
CA GLY A 45 -2.90 -0.07 7.40
C GLY A 45 -2.31 0.22 8.78
N ILE A 46 -1.57 1.32 8.95
CA ILE A 46 -0.93 1.68 10.21
C ILE A 46 -1.97 2.02 11.29
N ILE A 47 -2.98 2.82 10.97
CA ILE A 47 -4.02 3.29 11.91
C ILE A 47 -5.03 2.18 12.19
N GLY A 48 -5.59 1.59 11.13
CA GLY A 48 -6.63 0.56 11.23
C GLY A 48 -6.08 -0.81 11.61
N GLY A 49 -4.80 -1.04 11.36
CA GLY A 49 -4.20 -2.37 11.38
C GLY A 49 -4.57 -3.18 10.14
N PRO A 50 -4.11 -4.44 10.04
CA PRO A 50 -4.19 -5.18 8.79
C PRO A 50 -5.62 -5.35 8.27
N TYR A 51 -6.56 -5.71 9.14
CA TYR A 51 -7.91 -6.04 8.69
C TYR A 51 -8.81 -4.82 8.51
N LEU A 52 -8.78 -3.87 9.46
CA LEU A 52 -9.61 -2.66 9.33
C LEU A 52 -9.02 -1.71 8.27
N GLY A 53 -7.70 -1.66 8.10
CA GLY A 53 -7.04 -0.94 7.02
C GLY A 53 -7.40 -1.50 5.66
N PHE A 54 -7.30 -2.83 5.50
CA PHE A 54 -7.76 -3.53 4.30
C PHE A 54 -9.22 -3.21 3.97
N LEU A 55 -10.10 -3.26 4.98
CA LEU A 55 -11.52 -2.97 4.80
C LEU A 55 -11.77 -1.52 4.42
N ALA A 56 -11.06 -0.57 5.04
CA ALA A 56 -11.18 0.85 4.74
C ALA A 56 -10.74 1.14 3.29
N ALA A 57 -9.57 0.63 2.88
CA ALA A 57 -9.07 0.74 1.52
C ALA A 57 -10.03 0.10 0.50
N THR A 58 -10.60 -1.07 0.82
CA THR A 58 -11.55 -1.76 -0.06
C THR A 58 -12.83 -0.94 -0.25
N ILE A 59 -13.41 -0.43 0.85
CA ILE A 59 -14.62 0.41 0.77
C ILE A 59 -14.30 1.72 0.06
N GLY A 60 -13.13 2.32 0.35
CA GLY A 60 -12.66 3.55 -0.28
C GLY A 60 -12.47 3.39 -1.78
N TRP A 61 -11.77 2.35 -2.20
CA TRP A 61 -11.59 2.00 -3.61
C TRP A 61 -12.92 1.79 -4.33
N ILE A 62 -13.80 0.93 -3.80
CA ILE A 62 -15.12 0.67 -4.41
C ILE A 62 -15.94 1.95 -4.45
N GLY A 63 -15.99 2.71 -3.33
CA GLY A 63 -16.73 3.97 -3.25
C GLY A 63 -16.23 5.05 -4.21
N GLY A 64 -14.91 5.14 -4.39
CA GLY A 64 -14.29 6.06 -5.35
C GLY A 64 -14.76 5.86 -6.80
N ARG A 65 -15.15 4.63 -7.17
CA ARG A 65 -15.66 4.31 -8.51
C ARG A 65 -17.05 4.85 -8.77
N PHE A 66 -17.88 4.93 -7.75
CA PHE A 66 -19.20 5.55 -7.89
C PHE A 66 -19.11 7.08 -8.06
N VAL A 67 -18.06 7.69 -7.50
CA VAL A 67 -17.82 9.14 -7.62
C VAL A 67 -17.18 9.47 -8.97
N ARG A 68 -16.38 8.55 -9.54
CA ARG A 68 -15.73 8.72 -10.85
C ARG A 68 -15.92 7.49 -11.74
N PRO A 69 -17.02 7.40 -12.45
CA PRO A 69 -17.32 6.26 -13.33
C PRO A 69 -16.50 6.23 -14.64
N ASP A 70 -15.81 7.32 -14.98
CA ASP A 70 -15.02 7.49 -16.21
C ASP A 70 -13.86 6.47 -16.36
N SER A 71 -13.34 5.96 -15.25
CA SER A 71 -12.26 4.96 -15.23
C SER A 71 -12.71 3.59 -14.74
N PHE A 72 -14.00 3.31 -14.88
CA PHE A 72 -14.66 2.16 -14.22
C PHE A 72 -14.00 0.80 -14.49
N TRP A 73 -13.61 0.51 -15.74
CA TRP A 73 -13.13 -0.83 -16.10
C TRP A 73 -11.66 -1.06 -15.78
N ILE A 74 -10.78 -0.14 -16.15
CA ILE A 74 -9.33 -0.33 -16.12
C ILE A 74 -8.80 -0.28 -14.68
N GLU A 75 -9.14 0.78 -13.93
CA GLU A 75 -8.66 0.95 -12.58
C GLU A 75 -9.39 0.07 -11.56
N ASN A 76 -10.63 -0.36 -11.86
CA ASN A 76 -11.40 -1.23 -10.97
C ASN A 76 -10.71 -2.56 -10.71
N LEU A 77 -10.12 -3.14 -11.73
CA LEU A 77 -9.45 -4.44 -11.60
C LEU A 77 -8.19 -4.35 -10.73
N PHE A 78 -7.52 -3.21 -10.73
CA PHE A 78 -6.29 -3.02 -9.95
C PHE A 78 -6.51 -2.47 -8.53
N GLY A 79 -7.72 -2.03 -8.18
CA GLY A 79 -7.95 -1.38 -6.88
C GLY A 79 -7.76 -2.28 -5.67
N ILE A 80 -7.88 -3.60 -5.83
CA ILE A 80 -7.56 -4.56 -4.76
C ILE A 80 -6.08 -4.45 -4.33
N ALA A 81 -5.21 -3.94 -5.19
CA ALA A 81 -3.80 -3.77 -4.89
C ALA A 81 -3.59 -2.78 -3.73
N GLU A 82 -4.32 -1.65 -3.72
CA GLU A 82 -4.29 -0.67 -2.64
C GLU A 82 -4.73 -1.31 -1.30
N ALA A 83 -5.77 -2.15 -1.34
CA ALA A 83 -6.23 -2.85 -0.14
C ALA A 83 -5.17 -3.85 0.38
N VAL A 84 -4.49 -4.57 -0.52
CA VAL A 84 -3.41 -5.49 -0.15
C VAL A 84 -2.18 -4.74 0.37
N GLY A 85 -1.86 -3.58 -0.20
CA GLY A 85 -0.82 -2.70 0.32
C GLY A 85 -1.13 -2.23 1.74
N ALA A 86 -2.36 -1.75 2.00
CA ALA A 86 -2.82 -1.38 3.34
C ALA A 86 -2.78 -2.58 4.32
N LEU A 87 -3.14 -3.79 3.88
CA LEU A 87 -3.01 -5.03 4.66
C LEU A 87 -1.55 -5.26 5.06
N GLY A 88 -0.63 -5.15 4.10
CA GLY A 88 0.81 -5.29 4.31
C GLY A 88 1.35 -4.27 5.30
N ALA A 89 0.99 -2.99 5.14
CA ALA A 89 1.34 -1.93 6.08
C ALA A 89 0.87 -2.24 7.51
N GLY A 90 -0.35 -2.73 7.66
CA GLY A 90 -0.91 -3.14 8.94
C GLY A 90 -0.19 -4.31 9.59
N PHE A 91 0.20 -5.31 8.81
CA PHE A 91 1.02 -6.42 9.31
C PHE A 91 2.41 -5.95 9.76
N LEU A 92 3.05 -5.07 8.99
CA LEU A 92 4.33 -4.48 9.37
C LEU A 92 4.21 -3.67 10.66
N ALA A 93 3.23 -2.78 10.74
CA ALA A 93 2.97 -1.96 11.93
C ALA A 93 2.70 -2.80 13.18
N THR A 94 2.16 -4.02 13.04
CA THR A 94 1.87 -4.96 14.13
C THR A 94 2.92 -6.03 14.36
N ARG A 95 4.13 -5.85 13.84
CA ARG A 95 5.28 -6.77 13.98
C ARG A 95 5.08 -8.15 13.32
N LYS A 96 4.08 -8.30 12.46
CA LYS A 96 3.80 -9.52 11.70
C LYS A 96 4.41 -9.47 10.30
N TRP A 97 5.62 -8.91 10.22
CA TRP A 97 6.36 -8.71 8.97
C TRP A 97 6.46 -9.98 8.11
N TYR A 98 6.52 -11.17 8.74
CA TYR A 98 6.59 -12.46 8.05
C TYR A 98 5.34 -12.74 7.17
N LEU A 99 4.17 -12.19 7.53
CA LEU A 99 2.97 -12.30 6.69
C LEU A 99 3.10 -11.43 5.44
N THR A 100 3.60 -10.20 5.60
CA THR A 100 3.88 -9.32 4.45
C THR A 100 4.95 -9.96 3.56
N ALA A 101 6.04 -10.48 4.15
CA ALA A 101 7.09 -11.19 3.40
C ALA A 101 6.54 -12.41 2.65
N GLY A 102 5.65 -13.18 3.28
CA GLY A 102 5.01 -14.34 2.66
C GLY A 102 4.12 -13.97 1.47
N ILE A 103 3.25 -12.97 1.63
CA ILE A 103 2.39 -12.49 0.54
C ILE A 103 3.24 -11.94 -0.60
N TYR A 104 4.17 -11.05 -0.31
CA TYR A 104 5.03 -10.41 -1.29
C TYR A 104 5.89 -11.44 -2.04
N GLY A 105 6.56 -12.32 -1.29
CA GLY A 105 7.40 -13.37 -1.86
C GLY A 105 6.61 -14.35 -2.73
N ALA A 106 5.39 -14.73 -2.33
CA ALA A 106 4.52 -15.59 -3.13
C ALA A 106 4.13 -14.94 -4.47
N LEU A 107 3.75 -13.66 -4.45
CA LEU A 107 3.42 -12.91 -5.68
C LEU A 107 4.63 -12.76 -6.60
N LEU A 108 5.78 -12.43 -6.02
CA LEU A 108 7.04 -12.28 -6.76
C LEU A 108 7.47 -13.61 -7.39
N LEU A 109 7.43 -14.70 -6.64
CA LEU A 109 7.77 -16.03 -7.16
C LEU A 109 6.79 -16.49 -8.25
N ALA A 110 5.50 -16.23 -8.07
CA ALA A 110 4.49 -16.56 -9.08
C ALA A 110 4.74 -15.78 -10.38
N PHE A 111 5.09 -14.49 -10.30
CA PHE A 111 5.48 -13.70 -11.46
C PHE A 111 6.74 -14.27 -12.13
N LEU A 112 7.82 -14.51 -11.37
CA LEU A 112 9.08 -15.02 -11.92
C LEU A 112 8.96 -16.41 -12.56
N ALA A 113 8.05 -17.24 -12.02
CA ALA A 113 7.75 -18.56 -12.58
C ALA A 113 6.89 -18.50 -13.88
N HIS A 114 6.21 -17.38 -14.11
CA HIS A 114 5.29 -17.24 -15.25
C HIS A 114 6.05 -17.02 -16.57
N PRO A 115 5.61 -17.64 -17.69
CA PRO A 115 6.31 -17.51 -18.98
C PRO A 115 6.47 -16.08 -19.47
N LEU A 116 5.55 -15.17 -19.15
CA LEU A 116 5.65 -13.75 -19.53
C LEU A 116 6.83 -13.03 -18.85
N ALA A 117 7.27 -13.47 -17.67
CA ALA A 117 8.42 -12.86 -17.00
C ALA A 117 9.70 -12.94 -17.86
N ARG A 118 9.81 -13.95 -18.73
CA ARG A 118 10.94 -14.10 -19.66
C ARG A 118 10.93 -13.08 -20.80
N GLN A 119 9.79 -12.45 -21.06
CA GLN A 119 9.60 -11.45 -22.12
C GLN A 119 9.70 -10.02 -21.60
N ILE A 120 9.79 -9.86 -20.30
CA ILE A 120 9.87 -8.58 -19.60
C ILE A 120 11.29 -8.42 -19.08
N PRO A 121 11.96 -7.28 -19.29
CA PRO A 121 13.27 -7.03 -18.71
C PRO A 121 13.19 -7.00 -17.19
N LEU A 122 13.71 -8.00 -16.50
CA LEU A 122 13.56 -8.17 -15.03
C LEU A 122 14.09 -6.98 -14.22
N TRP A 123 15.05 -6.23 -14.78
CA TRP A 123 15.56 -5.02 -14.14
C TRP A 123 14.48 -3.94 -13.96
N THR A 124 13.39 -3.97 -14.72
CA THR A 124 12.31 -2.98 -14.65
C THR A 124 11.53 -3.02 -13.32
N LEU A 125 11.70 -4.08 -12.54
CA LEU A 125 11.09 -4.26 -11.22
C LEU A 125 12.09 -4.02 -10.08
N TRP A 126 13.14 -3.22 -10.31
CA TRP A 126 14.21 -2.99 -9.35
C TRP A 126 13.71 -2.40 -8.02
N ASP A 127 12.75 -1.48 -8.07
CA ASP A 127 12.08 -0.88 -6.93
C ASP A 127 11.25 -1.91 -6.15
N THR A 128 10.52 -2.75 -6.86
CA THR A 128 9.73 -3.86 -6.30
C THR A 128 10.63 -4.88 -5.58
N TYR A 129 11.81 -5.23 -6.14
CA TYR A 129 12.78 -6.07 -5.44
C TYR A 129 13.32 -5.38 -4.19
N LEU A 130 13.60 -4.08 -4.28
CA LEU A 130 14.03 -3.29 -3.13
C LEU A 130 12.93 -3.23 -2.05
N GLY A 131 11.66 -3.11 -2.45
CA GLY A 131 10.50 -3.19 -1.57
C GLY A 131 10.43 -4.50 -0.80
N PHE A 132 10.67 -5.63 -1.48
CA PHE A 132 10.72 -6.94 -0.82
C PHE A 132 11.87 -7.02 0.21
N VAL A 133 13.06 -6.55 -0.13
CA VAL A 133 14.18 -6.49 0.81
C VAL A 133 13.89 -5.54 1.99
N ALA A 134 13.21 -4.43 1.73
CA ALA A 134 12.85 -3.46 2.76
C ALA A 134 11.87 -4.01 3.81
N VAL A 135 11.12 -5.10 3.52
CA VAL A 135 10.29 -5.81 4.53
C VAL A 135 11.15 -6.21 5.75
N PHE A 136 12.34 -6.74 5.51
CA PHE A 136 13.24 -7.19 6.58
C PHE A 136 13.84 -6.02 7.36
N ALA A 137 14.20 -4.94 6.65
CA ALA A 137 14.64 -3.70 7.30
C ALA A 137 13.52 -3.12 8.18
N THR A 138 12.29 -3.09 7.68
CA THR A 138 11.11 -2.62 8.43
C THR A 138 10.91 -3.41 9.71
N ALA A 139 11.11 -4.72 9.70
CA ALA A 139 11.00 -5.57 10.88
C ALA A 139 11.95 -5.14 12.01
N PHE A 140 13.15 -4.70 11.66
CA PHE A 140 14.13 -4.20 12.61
C PHE A 140 13.74 -2.83 13.19
N PHE A 141 13.32 -1.89 12.33
CA PHE A 141 12.96 -0.53 12.78
C PHE A 141 11.65 -0.51 13.58
N VAL A 142 10.65 -1.31 13.20
CA VAL A 142 9.36 -1.37 13.90
C VAL A 142 9.53 -1.92 15.33
N ARG A 143 10.48 -2.80 15.60
CA ARG A 143 10.78 -3.22 16.97
C ARG A 143 11.09 -2.04 17.88
N ARG A 144 11.89 -1.08 17.41
CA ARG A 144 12.30 0.08 18.19
C ARG A 144 11.16 1.02 18.56
N ILE A 145 10.14 1.15 17.71
CA ILE A 145 9.01 2.02 18.01
C ILE A 145 7.99 1.38 18.95
N HIS A 146 8.00 0.05 19.13
CA HIS A 146 7.10 -0.62 20.05
C HIS A 146 7.56 -0.54 21.52
N ASP A 147 8.86 -0.42 21.75
CA ASP A 147 9.45 -0.51 23.09
C ASP A 147 9.39 0.82 23.87
N GLU A 148 9.01 1.94 23.22
CA GLU A 148 9.06 3.27 23.81
C GLU A 148 7.89 4.16 23.34
N LYS A 149 7.70 5.32 24.02
CA LYS A 149 6.69 6.31 23.62
C LYS A 149 6.90 6.82 22.20
N PRO A 150 5.82 7.14 21.46
CA PRO A 150 5.92 7.63 20.08
C PRO A 150 6.58 9.00 20.02
N ILE A 151 7.83 9.03 19.61
CA ILE A 151 8.61 10.25 19.37
C ILE A 151 8.79 10.39 17.84
N ALA A 152 8.61 11.60 17.32
CA ALA A 152 8.63 11.85 15.87
C ALA A 152 9.91 11.33 15.19
N SER A 153 11.07 11.51 15.80
CA SER A 153 12.37 11.06 15.25
C SER A 153 12.50 9.54 15.09
N ARG A 154 11.70 8.76 15.85
CA ARG A 154 11.68 7.30 15.77
C ARG A 154 10.56 6.80 14.87
N LEU A 155 9.41 7.49 14.90
CA LEU A 155 8.27 7.16 14.05
C LEU A 155 8.56 7.39 12.58
N ALA A 156 9.22 8.50 12.24
CA ALA A 156 9.46 8.89 10.85
C ALA A 156 10.14 7.81 10.00
N PRO A 157 11.29 7.23 10.39
CA PRO A 157 11.92 6.19 9.59
C PRO A 157 11.11 4.90 9.51
N ALA A 158 10.37 4.54 10.57
CA ALA A 158 9.52 3.36 10.55
C ALA A 158 8.31 3.55 9.62
N ILE A 159 7.64 4.71 9.68
CA ILE A 159 6.52 5.04 8.79
C ILE A 159 7.01 5.12 7.35
N ALA A 160 8.17 5.74 7.09
CA ALA A 160 8.75 5.81 5.76
C ALA A 160 8.99 4.42 5.15
N LEU A 161 9.58 3.49 5.94
CA LEU A 161 9.81 2.12 5.48
C LEU A 161 8.49 1.34 5.30
N ILE A 162 7.53 1.47 6.21
CA ILE A 162 6.22 0.82 6.08
C ILE A 162 5.52 1.36 4.82
N ALA A 163 5.53 2.67 4.59
CA ALA A 163 4.91 3.28 3.43
C ALA A 163 5.56 2.82 2.13
N PHE A 164 6.88 2.76 2.08
CA PHE A 164 7.61 2.25 0.92
C PHE A 164 7.22 0.80 0.61
N VAL A 165 7.29 -0.10 1.61
CA VAL A 165 6.92 -1.51 1.42
C VAL A 165 5.46 -1.67 1.03
N SER A 166 4.54 -0.87 1.60
CA SER A 166 3.11 -0.89 1.27
C SER A 166 2.88 -0.61 -0.21
N VAL A 167 3.43 0.51 -0.69
CA VAL A 167 3.29 0.94 -2.08
C VAL A 167 3.95 -0.05 -3.04
N GLU A 168 5.12 -0.59 -2.71
CA GLU A 168 5.77 -1.58 -3.56
C GLU A 168 5.05 -2.94 -3.55
N LEU A 169 4.36 -3.29 -2.45
CA LEU A 169 3.48 -4.46 -2.42
C LEU A 169 2.26 -4.24 -3.32
N ASP A 170 1.67 -3.05 -3.32
CA ASP A 170 0.62 -2.67 -4.27
C ASP A 170 1.10 -2.81 -5.72
N VAL A 171 2.31 -2.31 -6.03
CA VAL A 171 2.92 -2.51 -7.36
C VAL A 171 3.04 -3.99 -7.69
N MET A 172 3.53 -4.82 -6.75
CA MET A 172 3.69 -6.26 -6.99
C MET A 172 2.35 -6.96 -7.25
N VAL A 173 1.28 -6.57 -6.55
CA VAL A 173 -0.07 -7.08 -6.81
C VAL A 173 -0.51 -6.70 -8.22
N ARG A 174 -0.29 -5.46 -8.67
CA ARG A 174 -0.62 -5.01 -10.03
C ARG A 174 0.17 -5.78 -11.09
N VAL A 175 1.47 -5.98 -10.87
CA VAL A 175 2.32 -6.80 -11.74
C VAL A 175 1.78 -8.22 -11.85
N PHE A 176 1.46 -8.83 -10.71
CA PHE A 176 0.87 -10.17 -10.67
C PHE A 176 -0.47 -10.22 -11.43
N MET A 177 -1.38 -9.31 -11.16
CA MET A 177 -2.70 -9.28 -11.81
C MET A 177 -2.57 -9.05 -13.32
N LEU A 178 -1.70 -8.12 -13.73
CA LEU A 178 -1.48 -7.83 -15.14
C LEU A 178 -0.95 -9.05 -15.89
N THR A 179 0.01 -9.77 -15.31
CA THR A 179 0.73 -10.87 -15.96
C THR A 179 0.13 -12.23 -15.65
N VAL A 180 0.30 -12.72 -14.42
CA VAL A 180 -0.16 -14.05 -13.98
C VAL A 180 -1.68 -14.11 -13.97
N GLY A 181 -2.35 -13.04 -13.50
CA GLY A 181 -3.80 -12.89 -13.51
C GLY A 181 -4.40 -12.69 -14.90
N GLY A 182 -3.57 -12.49 -15.93
CA GLY A 182 -4.01 -12.41 -17.32
C GLY A 182 -4.75 -11.12 -17.71
N LEU A 183 -4.74 -10.08 -16.86
CA LEU A 183 -5.46 -8.84 -17.14
C LEU A 183 -4.96 -8.13 -18.42
N TYR A 184 -3.71 -8.35 -18.85
CA TYR A 184 -3.21 -7.81 -20.11
C TYR A 184 -4.05 -8.25 -21.31
N GLN A 185 -4.75 -9.39 -21.23
CA GLN A 185 -5.64 -9.89 -22.30
C GLN A 185 -6.95 -9.12 -22.37
N LEU A 186 -7.42 -8.56 -21.26
CA LEU A 186 -8.62 -7.72 -21.23
C LEU A 186 -8.36 -6.32 -21.80
N TYR A 187 -7.13 -5.86 -21.67
CA TYR A 187 -6.65 -4.71 -22.40
C TYR A 187 -6.06 -5.26 -23.69
N PRO A 188 -6.43 -4.79 -24.87
CA PRO A 188 -5.84 -5.29 -26.12
C PRO A 188 -4.38 -4.80 -26.23
N ILE A 189 -3.56 -5.11 -25.21
CA ILE A 189 -2.14 -4.84 -25.18
C ILE A 189 -1.44 -6.05 -25.79
N PRO A 190 -0.86 -5.93 -26.98
CA PRO A 190 -0.03 -6.99 -27.53
C PRO A 190 1.08 -7.33 -26.55
N VAL A 191 1.37 -8.61 -26.38
CA VAL A 191 2.44 -9.08 -25.48
C VAL A 191 3.77 -8.36 -25.71
N GLY A 192 4.07 -8.04 -26.98
CA GLY A 192 5.28 -7.27 -27.34
C GLY A 192 5.34 -5.84 -26.79
N LEU A 193 4.21 -5.25 -26.42
CA LEU A 193 4.16 -3.91 -25.78
C LEU A 193 4.30 -3.97 -24.26
N LEU A 194 4.12 -5.14 -23.64
CA LEU A 194 4.25 -5.28 -22.19
C LEU A 194 5.62 -4.82 -21.70
N ALA A 195 6.70 -5.18 -22.41
CA ALA A 195 8.05 -4.72 -22.06
C ALA A 195 8.13 -3.19 -21.95
N GLY A 196 7.49 -2.47 -22.89
CA GLY A 196 7.42 -1.00 -22.87
C GLY A 196 6.66 -0.46 -21.64
N VAL A 197 5.55 -1.10 -21.26
CA VAL A 197 4.78 -0.73 -20.06
C VAL A 197 5.65 -0.88 -18.79
N PHE A 198 6.38 -1.98 -18.67
CA PHE A 198 7.28 -2.22 -17.54
C PHE A 198 8.48 -1.28 -17.54
N ILE A 199 9.04 -0.94 -18.71
CA ILE A 199 10.12 0.07 -18.79
C ILE A 199 9.62 1.45 -18.33
N ALA A 200 8.44 1.86 -18.76
CA ALA A 200 7.84 3.11 -18.27
C ALA A 200 7.59 3.05 -16.76
N GLY A 201 7.06 1.94 -16.26
CA GLY A 201 6.85 1.69 -14.84
C GLY A 201 8.12 1.83 -14.02
N ALA A 202 9.25 1.31 -14.49
CA ALA A 202 10.53 1.33 -13.78
C ALA A 202 11.02 2.74 -13.38
N PHE A 203 10.54 3.78 -14.05
CA PHE A 203 10.84 5.17 -13.73
C PHE A 203 9.71 5.86 -12.96
N GLN A 204 8.48 5.41 -13.19
CA GLN A 204 7.29 6.05 -12.66
C GLN A 204 6.93 5.56 -11.25
N THR A 205 6.96 4.25 -11.02
CA THR A 205 6.59 3.67 -9.71
C THR A 205 7.50 4.15 -8.57
N PRO A 206 8.83 4.31 -8.76
CA PRO A 206 9.68 4.87 -7.70
C PRO A 206 9.34 6.32 -7.33
N LEU A 207 8.91 7.14 -8.30
CA LEU A 207 8.47 8.52 -8.04
C LEU A 207 7.17 8.55 -7.25
N GLU A 208 6.22 7.68 -7.60
CA GLU A 208 4.97 7.50 -6.86
C GLU A 208 5.24 7.02 -5.43
N ALA A 209 6.13 6.02 -5.26
CA ALA A 209 6.54 5.51 -3.97
C ALA A 209 7.23 6.60 -3.12
N ALA A 210 8.15 7.36 -3.69
CA ALA A 210 8.80 8.47 -3.00
C ALA A 210 7.79 9.53 -2.53
N PHE A 211 6.83 9.89 -3.37
CA PHE A 211 5.77 10.82 -3.01
C PHE A 211 4.90 10.29 -1.87
N CYS A 212 4.48 9.02 -1.93
CA CYS A 212 3.69 8.38 -0.88
C CYS A 212 4.46 8.29 0.44
N VAL A 213 5.76 7.97 0.40
CA VAL A 213 6.63 7.94 1.58
C VAL A 213 6.73 9.32 2.23
N LEU A 214 6.95 10.36 1.43
CA LEU A 214 7.00 11.75 1.93
C LEU A 214 5.68 12.15 2.57
N ALA A 215 4.57 11.97 1.87
CA ALA A 215 3.25 12.33 2.37
C ALA A 215 2.87 11.53 3.64
N SER A 216 3.08 10.21 3.64
CA SER A 216 2.82 9.35 4.80
C SER A 216 3.68 9.74 6.00
N THR A 217 4.93 10.17 5.77
CA THR A 217 5.81 10.59 6.87
C THR A 217 5.42 11.97 7.39
N LEU A 218 5.22 12.95 6.51
CA LEU A 218 4.92 14.33 6.91
C LEU A 218 3.53 14.46 7.58
N ILE A 219 2.55 13.71 7.12
CA ILE A 219 1.18 13.74 7.63
C ILE A 219 0.99 12.67 8.72
N GLY A 220 1.51 11.47 8.48
CA GLY A 220 1.27 10.31 9.34
C GLY A 220 1.93 10.42 10.71
N VAL A 221 3.15 10.96 10.79
CA VAL A 221 3.83 11.13 12.09
C VAL A 221 3.03 12.03 13.05
N PRO A 222 2.67 13.27 12.69
CA PRO A 222 1.88 14.11 13.57
C PRO A 222 0.48 13.54 13.81
N ALA A 223 -0.15 12.89 12.83
CA ALA A 223 -1.46 12.26 13.01
C ALA A 223 -1.41 11.14 14.04
N LEU A 224 -0.42 10.25 13.99
CA LEU A 224 -0.28 9.16 14.97
C LEU A 224 -0.03 9.70 16.40
N ILE A 225 0.80 10.73 16.55
CA ILE A 225 1.04 11.39 17.83
C ILE A 225 -0.26 12.02 18.37
N ALA A 226 -1.03 12.66 17.51
CA ALA A 226 -2.31 13.26 17.88
C ALA A 226 -3.35 12.20 18.31
N LEU A 227 -3.43 11.10 17.55
CA LEU A 227 -4.36 9.99 17.84
C LEU A 227 -3.99 9.25 19.13
N GLU A 228 -2.71 9.13 19.45
CA GLU A 228 -2.23 8.57 20.72
C GLU A 228 -2.56 9.49 21.88
N LYS A 229 -2.26 10.80 21.78
CA LYS A 229 -2.62 11.80 22.81
C LYS A 229 -4.13 11.85 23.03
N GLY A 230 -4.93 11.71 21.99
CA GLY A 230 -6.40 11.62 22.06
C GLY A 230 -6.93 10.29 22.60
N LYS A 231 -6.06 9.34 22.94
CA LYS A 231 -6.43 7.98 23.41
C LYS A 231 -7.32 7.22 22.43
N ILE A 232 -7.24 7.55 21.15
CA ILE A 232 -7.92 6.86 20.04
C ILE A 232 -7.16 5.60 19.68
N LEU A 233 -5.82 5.69 19.61
CA LEU A 233 -4.94 4.56 19.40
C LEU A 233 -4.28 4.16 20.74
N SER A 234 -4.18 2.85 20.97
CA SER A 234 -3.34 2.30 22.05
C SER A 234 -1.91 2.16 21.54
N TRP A 235 -0.96 2.53 22.37
CA TRP A 235 0.45 2.29 22.13
C TRP A 235 0.94 1.21 23.09
N PRO A 236 1.79 0.25 22.68
CA PRO A 236 2.30 0.03 21.32
C PRO A 236 1.21 -0.41 20.34
N LEU A 237 1.47 -0.24 19.05
CA LEU A 237 0.58 -0.71 17.98
C LEU A 237 0.58 -2.25 17.94
N SER A 238 -0.36 -2.88 18.60
CA SER A 238 -0.45 -4.35 18.75
C SER A 238 -1.81 -4.89 18.30
#